data_4772ec44d93816159fff01cb5ab6f7b6
#
_entry.id   4772ec44d93816159fff01cb5ab6f7b6
#
_cell.length_a   1.000
_cell.length_b   1.000
_cell.length_c   1.000
_cell.angle_alpha   90.00
_cell.angle_beta   90.00
_cell.angle_gamma   90.00
#
_symmetry.space_group_name_H-M   'P 1'
#
loop_
_entity.id
_entity.type
_entity.pdbx_description
1 polymer ?
#
loop_
_entity_poly.entity_id
_entity_poly.type
_entity_poly.pdbx_seq_one_letter_code
_entity_poly.pdbx_strand_id
1 'polypeptide(L)'
;MGSGVRQGLNYSEVKELRIVLPRQDEKDTIVQFLDEQCAQIDTVIEEAKLSIAEYKKWRASIVFEAVTKGLNPLAEMKDSHIDWIGQMPAHWGILSLKYLCSMQAGKNLVSDQIDEAGEYPVYGGNGIRGYYSKYNYEGEYLLIGRQGALCGNVHKIKECFWATEHAVVTKNVEGVELSFLYYLLNGMNLNRYASNSAAQPGLSVNTIQNIKTVFPPIEEQIEISTYLNDICHSIDSIIENKQSLIFELESYKKSLIFETVTGKRKVV
;
A
#
# COMPACT_ATOMS: atom_id res chain seq x y z
N MET A 1 -16.09 25.48 11.97
CA MET A 1 -15.40 26.51 11.16
C MET A 1 -14.04 26.75 11.76
N GLY A 2 -13.02 26.02 11.35
CA GLY A 2 -11.64 26.21 11.76
C GLY A 2 -10.99 27.20 10.79
N SER A 3 -10.81 28.44 11.22
CA SER A 3 -10.02 29.44 10.50
C SER A 3 -8.56 29.00 10.55
N GLY A 4 -8.08 28.37 9.49
CA GLY A 4 -6.67 28.12 9.28
C GLY A 4 -5.93 29.46 9.18
N VAL A 5 -5.37 29.90 10.29
CA VAL A 5 -4.42 31.02 10.30
C VAL A 5 -3.19 30.56 9.53
N ARG A 6 -3.04 30.98 8.28
CA ARG A 6 -1.77 30.89 7.58
C ARG A 6 -0.77 31.74 8.36
N GLN A 7 0.14 31.12 9.09
CA GLN A 7 1.31 31.80 9.66
C GLN A 7 2.20 32.23 8.48
N GLY A 8 2.05 33.47 8.05
CA GLY A 8 2.94 34.11 7.09
C GLY A 8 3.99 34.91 7.83
N LEU A 9 5.27 34.64 7.62
CA LEU A 9 6.35 35.50 8.05
C LEU A 9 6.24 36.86 7.34
N ASN A 10 6.15 37.94 8.14
CA ASN A 10 6.11 39.30 7.60
C ASN A 10 7.53 39.75 7.25
N TYR A 11 7.70 40.55 6.19
CA TYR A 11 9.02 41.04 5.76
C TYR A 11 9.77 41.81 6.89
N SER A 12 9.04 42.56 7.73
CA SER A 12 9.60 43.23 8.91
C SER A 12 10.19 42.27 9.93
N GLU A 13 9.56 41.09 10.14
CA GLU A 13 10.04 40.09 11.08
C GLU A 13 11.29 39.37 10.55
N VAL A 14 11.32 39.08 9.25
CA VAL A 14 12.48 38.47 8.57
C VAL A 14 13.71 39.42 8.67
N LYS A 15 13.49 40.73 8.52
CA LYS A 15 14.56 41.74 8.55
C LYS A 15 15.25 41.86 9.92
N GLU A 16 14.56 41.49 11.00
CA GLU A 16 15.08 41.55 12.37
C GLU A 16 15.76 40.24 12.82
N LEU A 17 15.72 39.18 11.98
CA LEU A 17 16.37 37.92 12.30
C LEU A 17 17.90 38.10 12.35
N ARG A 18 18.49 37.74 13.51
CA ARG A 18 19.95 37.73 13.67
C ARG A 18 20.48 36.40 13.09
N ILE A 19 21.41 36.53 12.15
CA ILE A 19 22.10 35.38 11.53
C ILE A 19 23.57 35.38 11.94
N VAL A 20 24.13 34.19 12.08
CA VAL A 20 25.59 34.03 12.24
C VAL A 20 26.23 34.25 10.88
N LEU A 21 27.25 35.08 10.79
CA LEU A 21 27.98 35.33 9.56
C LEU A 21 29.45 34.96 9.74
N PRO A 22 29.86 33.77 9.25
CA PRO A 22 31.24 33.32 9.28
C PRO A 22 32.15 34.23 8.41
N ARG A 23 33.47 34.14 8.61
CA ARG A 23 34.45 34.78 7.70
C ARG A 23 34.35 34.17 6.32
N GLN A 24 34.89 34.86 5.30
CA GLN A 24 34.72 34.40 3.89
C GLN A 24 35.40 33.05 3.63
N ASP A 25 36.59 32.84 4.16
CA ASP A 25 37.31 31.55 4.08
C ASP A 25 36.55 30.39 4.74
N GLU A 26 35.91 30.66 5.89
CA GLU A 26 35.04 29.70 6.58
C GLU A 26 33.78 29.37 5.79
N LYS A 27 33.16 30.38 5.13
CA LYS A 27 31.96 30.15 4.28
C LYS A 27 32.25 29.21 3.14
N ASP A 28 33.36 29.41 2.42
CA ASP A 28 33.72 28.59 1.26
C ASP A 28 33.95 27.13 1.70
N THR A 29 34.62 26.93 2.85
CA THR A 29 34.84 25.61 3.44
C THR A 29 33.51 24.94 3.88
N ILE A 30 32.62 25.70 4.52
CA ILE A 30 31.29 25.22 4.94
C ILE A 30 30.46 24.80 3.73
N VAL A 31 30.43 25.62 2.68
CA VAL A 31 29.66 25.32 1.46
C VAL A 31 30.17 24.05 0.80
N GLN A 32 31.49 23.97 0.57
CA GLN A 32 32.09 22.77 -0.03
C GLN A 32 31.76 21.49 0.78
N PHE A 33 31.95 21.53 2.09
CA PHE A 33 31.66 20.42 2.98
C PHE A 33 30.17 20.00 2.90
N LEU A 34 29.25 20.98 2.96
CA LEU A 34 27.82 20.69 2.93
C LEU A 34 27.38 20.16 1.56
N ASP A 35 27.91 20.70 0.48
CA ASP A 35 27.61 20.21 -0.87
C ASP A 35 28.04 18.75 -1.04
N GLU A 36 29.25 18.40 -0.61
CA GLU A 36 29.74 17.02 -0.66
C GLU A 36 28.92 16.08 0.21
N GLN A 37 28.68 16.43 1.48
CA GLN A 37 27.96 15.57 2.40
C GLN A 37 26.46 15.43 2.03
N CYS A 38 25.82 16.52 1.64
CA CYS A 38 24.42 16.50 1.23
C CYS A 38 24.25 15.67 -0.06
N ALA A 39 25.17 15.80 -1.03
CA ALA A 39 25.13 15.00 -2.26
C ALA A 39 25.27 13.49 -1.97
N GLN A 40 26.15 13.10 -1.04
CA GLN A 40 26.30 11.71 -0.63
C GLN A 40 25.01 11.19 0.03
N ILE A 41 24.42 11.97 0.95
CA ILE A 41 23.15 11.60 1.62
C ILE A 41 22.02 11.46 0.58
N ASP A 42 21.90 12.41 -0.35
CA ASP A 42 20.87 12.38 -1.38
C ASP A 42 21.02 11.16 -2.28
N THR A 43 22.26 10.79 -2.63
CA THR A 43 22.54 9.57 -3.40
C THR A 43 22.01 8.32 -2.68
N VAL A 44 22.32 8.16 -1.38
CA VAL A 44 21.85 7.00 -0.60
C VAL A 44 20.31 6.98 -0.49
N ILE A 45 19.70 8.15 -0.34
CA ILE A 45 18.22 8.27 -0.29
C ILE A 45 17.61 7.80 -1.63
N GLU A 46 18.14 8.26 -2.75
CA GLU A 46 17.62 7.87 -4.08
C GLU A 46 17.84 6.37 -4.36
N GLU A 47 18.99 5.81 -4.01
CA GLU A 47 19.24 4.36 -4.11
C GLU A 47 18.26 3.56 -3.24
N ALA A 48 17.98 4.02 -2.02
CA ALA A 48 17.00 3.39 -1.15
C ALA A 48 15.58 3.43 -1.76
N LYS A 49 15.16 4.56 -2.35
CA LYS A 49 13.86 4.70 -3.04
C LYS A 49 13.74 3.77 -4.25
N LEU A 50 14.79 3.70 -5.06
CA LEU A 50 14.84 2.78 -6.22
C LEU A 50 14.73 1.33 -5.75
N SER A 51 15.47 0.95 -4.73
CA SER A 51 15.41 -0.38 -4.13
C SER A 51 14.02 -0.73 -3.60
N ILE A 52 13.33 0.21 -2.93
CA ILE A 52 11.93 0.02 -2.49
C ILE A 52 11.01 -0.26 -3.69
N ALA A 53 11.18 0.47 -4.79
CA ALA A 53 10.38 0.26 -5.98
C ALA A 53 10.61 -1.13 -6.61
N GLU A 54 11.84 -1.62 -6.59
CA GLU A 54 12.20 -2.97 -7.05
C GLU A 54 11.59 -4.05 -6.15
N TYR A 55 11.69 -3.93 -4.83
CA TYR A 55 11.07 -4.86 -3.89
C TYR A 55 9.56 -4.94 -4.07
N LYS A 56 8.88 -3.82 -4.29
CA LYS A 56 7.43 -3.78 -4.58
C LYS A 56 7.09 -4.54 -5.87
N LYS A 57 7.87 -4.37 -6.94
CA LYS A 57 7.70 -5.11 -8.20
C LYS A 57 7.94 -6.61 -8.01
N TRP A 58 9.01 -6.95 -7.31
CA TRP A 58 9.34 -8.34 -7.01
C TRP A 58 8.24 -9.02 -6.19
N ARG A 59 7.74 -8.37 -5.14
CA ARG A 59 6.60 -8.83 -4.36
C ARG A 59 5.37 -9.11 -5.23
N ALA A 60 5.03 -8.20 -6.13
CA ALA A 60 3.91 -8.38 -7.05
C ALA A 60 4.11 -9.56 -7.99
N SER A 61 5.33 -9.77 -8.52
CA SER A 61 5.69 -10.91 -9.38
C SER A 61 5.57 -12.24 -8.64
N ILE A 62 6.12 -12.32 -7.42
CA ILE A 62 6.03 -13.54 -6.59
C ILE A 62 4.58 -13.90 -6.31
N VAL A 63 3.76 -12.93 -5.90
CA VAL A 63 2.33 -13.14 -5.65
C VAL A 63 1.65 -13.65 -6.91
N PHE A 64 1.84 -12.98 -8.04
CA PHE A 64 1.25 -13.37 -9.31
C PHE A 64 1.64 -14.79 -9.73
N GLU A 65 2.93 -15.13 -9.67
CA GLU A 65 3.41 -16.46 -10.06
C GLU A 65 2.86 -17.55 -9.14
N ALA A 66 2.92 -17.35 -7.83
CA ALA A 66 2.43 -18.34 -6.88
C ALA A 66 0.92 -18.60 -7.03
N VAL A 67 0.10 -17.55 -7.20
CA VAL A 67 -1.37 -17.73 -7.33
C VAL A 67 -1.81 -18.22 -8.71
N THR A 68 -0.97 -18.13 -9.75
CA THR A 68 -1.33 -18.58 -11.11
C THR A 68 -0.65 -19.86 -11.54
N LYS A 69 0.57 -20.13 -11.05
CA LYS A 69 1.41 -21.28 -11.46
C LYS A 69 1.68 -22.27 -10.33
N GLY A 70 1.30 -21.93 -9.08
CA GLY A 70 1.60 -22.76 -7.91
C GLY A 70 3.08 -22.67 -7.49
N LEU A 71 3.47 -23.54 -6.55
CA LEU A 71 4.83 -23.59 -6.01
C LEU A 71 5.68 -24.73 -6.58
N ASN A 72 5.06 -25.68 -7.28
CA ASN A 72 5.78 -26.82 -7.85
C ASN A 72 6.30 -26.49 -9.26
N PRO A 73 7.62 -26.29 -9.45
CA PRO A 73 8.19 -25.96 -10.76
C PRO A 73 8.15 -27.12 -11.77
N LEU A 74 7.84 -28.34 -11.31
CA LEU A 74 7.76 -29.55 -12.14
C LEU A 74 6.31 -29.90 -12.49
N ALA A 75 5.32 -29.07 -12.09
CA ALA A 75 3.92 -29.31 -12.42
C ALA A 75 3.70 -29.27 -13.94
N GLU A 76 2.92 -30.21 -14.45
CA GLU A 76 2.45 -30.15 -15.84
C GLU A 76 1.55 -28.92 -16.00
N MET A 77 1.81 -28.13 -17.05
CA MET A 77 1.11 -26.86 -17.30
C MET A 77 0.12 -26.98 -18.47
N LYS A 78 -0.96 -26.23 -18.40
CA LYS A 78 -1.94 -26.06 -19.50
C LYS A 78 -2.27 -24.58 -19.71
N ASP A 79 -2.75 -24.24 -20.90
CA ASP A 79 -3.30 -22.92 -21.18
C ASP A 79 -4.65 -22.74 -20.46
N SER A 80 -4.77 -21.66 -19.69
CA SER A 80 -6.01 -21.31 -19.01
C SER A 80 -7.07 -20.70 -19.96
N HIS A 81 -6.67 -20.23 -21.13
CA HIS A 81 -7.48 -19.41 -22.04
C HIS A 81 -8.02 -18.12 -21.38
N ILE A 82 -7.31 -17.61 -20.39
CA ILE A 82 -7.60 -16.36 -19.69
C ILE A 82 -6.36 -15.48 -19.76
N ASP A 83 -6.46 -14.35 -20.43
CA ASP A 83 -5.32 -13.48 -20.78
C ASP A 83 -4.43 -13.10 -19.59
N TRP A 84 -5.03 -12.84 -18.43
CA TRP A 84 -4.26 -12.43 -17.26
C TRP A 84 -3.54 -13.56 -16.53
N ILE A 85 -3.94 -14.82 -16.76
CA ILE A 85 -3.35 -16.01 -16.15
C ILE A 85 -2.28 -16.61 -17.06
N GLY A 86 -2.62 -16.85 -18.33
CA GLY A 86 -1.79 -17.60 -19.28
C GLY A 86 -1.71 -19.09 -18.93
N GLN A 87 -0.50 -19.58 -18.65
CA GLN A 87 -0.27 -20.97 -18.25
C GLN A 87 -0.57 -21.20 -16.77
N MET A 88 -1.20 -22.32 -16.45
CA MET A 88 -1.52 -22.76 -15.08
C MET A 88 -1.30 -24.27 -14.92
N PRO A 89 -1.16 -24.81 -13.69
CA PRO A 89 -1.07 -26.26 -13.47
C PRO A 89 -2.25 -27.02 -14.10
N ALA A 90 -1.95 -28.13 -14.78
CA ALA A 90 -2.95 -28.86 -15.55
C ALA A 90 -4.09 -29.45 -14.71
N HIS A 91 -3.81 -29.75 -13.43
CA HIS A 91 -4.79 -30.29 -12.49
C HIS A 91 -5.69 -29.21 -11.84
N TRP A 92 -5.34 -27.91 -11.99
CA TRP A 92 -6.18 -26.84 -11.45
C TRP A 92 -7.45 -26.63 -12.27
N GLY A 93 -8.51 -26.20 -11.55
CA GLY A 93 -9.77 -25.78 -12.15
C GLY A 93 -9.81 -24.27 -12.47
N ILE A 94 -10.84 -23.88 -13.19
CA ILE A 94 -11.18 -22.47 -13.46
C ILE A 94 -12.61 -22.24 -12.99
N LEU A 95 -12.82 -21.23 -12.13
CA LEU A 95 -14.14 -20.82 -11.66
C LEU A 95 -14.28 -19.31 -11.74
N SER A 96 -15.52 -18.83 -11.73
CA SER A 96 -15.78 -17.40 -11.50
C SER A 96 -15.74 -17.09 -10.00
N LEU A 97 -15.29 -15.88 -9.63
CA LEU A 97 -15.14 -15.45 -8.22
C LEU A 97 -16.43 -15.63 -7.39
N LYS A 98 -17.61 -15.52 -8.01
CA LYS A 98 -18.90 -15.77 -7.34
C LYS A 98 -19.06 -17.18 -6.74
N TYR A 99 -18.27 -18.14 -7.19
CA TYR A 99 -18.24 -19.51 -6.65
C TYR A 99 -17.18 -19.68 -5.55
N LEU A 100 -16.25 -18.73 -5.41
CA LEU A 100 -15.17 -18.77 -4.43
C LEU A 100 -15.48 -17.91 -3.19
N CYS A 101 -16.34 -16.90 -3.34
CA CYS A 101 -16.67 -15.98 -2.26
C CYS A 101 -18.02 -15.30 -2.46
N SER A 102 -18.63 -14.92 -1.35
CA SER A 102 -19.75 -13.97 -1.33
C SER A 102 -19.22 -12.55 -1.37
N MET A 103 -19.90 -11.66 -2.09
CA MET A 103 -19.51 -10.26 -2.23
C MET A 103 -20.74 -9.36 -2.12
N GLN A 104 -20.64 -8.29 -1.32
CA GLN A 104 -21.68 -7.27 -1.22
C GLN A 104 -21.06 -5.89 -0.94
N ALA A 105 -21.73 -4.83 -1.39
CA ALA A 105 -21.34 -3.47 -1.02
C ALA A 105 -21.62 -3.23 0.46
N GLY A 106 -20.76 -2.47 1.12
CA GLY A 106 -21.02 -1.99 2.48
C GLY A 106 -22.21 -1.03 2.55
N LYS A 107 -22.46 -0.46 3.73
CA LYS A 107 -23.61 0.44 3.98
C LYS A 107 -23.15 1.89 4.02
N ASN A 108 -23.96 2.76 3.44
CA ASN A 108 -23.71 4.20 3.48
C ASN A 108 -23.54 4.70 4.92
N LEU A 109 -22.55 5.57 5.11
CA LEU A 109 -22.33 6.31 6.34
C LEU A 109 -21.91 7.73 5.93
N VAL A 110 -22.69 8.73 6.42
CA VAL A 110 -22.39 10.13 6.10
C VAL A 110 -21.14 10.60 6.82
N SER A 111 -20.37 11.46 6.16
CA SER A 111 -19.04 11.90 6.67
C SER A 111 -19.12 12.55 8.05
N ASP A 112 -20.21 13.23 8.38
CA ASP A 112 -20.43 13.90 9.68
C ASP A 112 -20.57 12.91 10.86
N GLN A 113 -20.75 11.62 10.58
CA GLN A 113 -20.83 10.55 11.58
C GLN A 113 -19.50 9.80 11.75
N ILE A 114 -18.49 10.18 11.00
CA ILE A 114 -17.16 9.54 11.07
C ILE A 114 -16.25 10.44 11.92
N ASP A 115 -15.85 9.93 13.06
CA ASP A 115 -14.97 10.60 14.00
C ASP A 115 -13.48 10.30 13.68
N GLU A 116 -12.57 11.17 14.13
CA GLU A 116 -11.11 10.94 14.00
C GLU A 116 -10.63 9.79 14.90
N ALA A 117 -11.33 9.52 16.00
CA ALA A 117 -11.05 8.43 16.93
C ALA A 117 -12.38 7.85 17.46
N GLY A 118 -12.41 6.55 17.75
CA GLY A 118 -13.64 5.90 18.21
C GLY A 118 -13.46 4.39 18.41
N GLU A 119 -14.58 3.69 18.60
CA GLU A 119 -14.58 2.29 19.00
C GLU A 119 -14.33 1.34 17.81
N TYR A 120 -14.98 1.59 16.67
CA TYR A 120 -14.89 0.70 15.50
C TYR A 120 -14.36 1.45 14.28
N PRO A 121 -13.34 0.91 13.58
CA PRO A 121 -12.82 1.53 12.37
C PRO A 121 -13.86 1.51 11.25
N VAL A 122 -13.90 2.60 10.50
CA VAL A 122 -14.74 2.77 9.31
C VAL A 122 -13.88 2.60 8.08
N TYR A 123 -14.15 1.57 7.29
CA TYR A 123 -13.45 1.28 6.06
C TYR A 123 -14.17 1.84 4.84
N GLY A 124 -13.42 2.58 4.04
CA GLY A 124 -13.82 3.05 2.71
C GLY A 124 -13.17 2.24 1.58
N GLY A 125 -13.12 2.83 0.39
CA GLY A 125 -12.52 2.19 -0.79
C GLY A 125 -11.00 1.97 -0.72
N ASN A 126 -10.31 2.59 0.23
CA ASN A 126 -8.84 2.49 0.35
C ASN A 126 -8.35 2.47 1.80
N GLY A 127 -9.01 1.74 2.65
CA GLY A 127 -8.62 1.60 4.05
C GLY A 127 -9.46 2.44 5.01
N ILE A 128 -8.91 2.69 6.20
CA ILE A 128 -9.61 3.38 7.30
C ILE A 128 -9.84 4.85 6.95
N ARG A 129 -11.08 5.32 7.13
CA ARG A 129 -11.52 6.71 6.97
C ARG A 129 -11.68 7.46 8.30
N GLY A 130 -11.74 6.75 9.39
CA GLY A 130 -11.99 7.22 10.73
C GLY A 130 -12.68 6.13 11.55
N TYR A 131 -13.49 6.52 12.54
CA TYR A 131 -14.12 5.62 13.48
C TYR A 131 -15.60 5.92 13.64
N TYR A 132 -16.37 4.92 14.13
CA TYR A 132 -17.78 5.05 14.41
C TYR A 132 -18.15 4.27 15.68
N SER A 133 -19.26 4.64 16.33
CA SER A 133 -19.76 3.99 17.54
C SER A 133 -20.45 2.65 17.32
N LYS A 134 -20.59 2.20 16.06
CA LYS A 134 -21.25 0.94 15.68
C LYS A 134 -20.43 0.25 14.60
N TYR A 135 -20.60 -1.07 14.50
CA TYR A 135 -20.07 -1.89 13.41
C TYR A 135 -21.21 -2.53 12.61
N ASN A 136 -20.94 -2.92 11.37
CA ASN A 136 -21.88 -3.68 10.54
C ASN A 136 -21.31 -5.04 10.12
N TYR A 137 -20.04 -5.33 10.42
CA TYR A 137 -19.38 -6.61 10.21
C TYR A 137 -18.49 -6.97 11.39
N GLU A 138 -18.39 -8.28 11.67
CA GLU A 138 -17.54 -8.85 12.71
C GLU A 138 -16.88 -10.12 12.19
N GLY A 139 -15.56 -10.27 12.39
CA GLY A 139 -14.77 -11.43 11.99
C GLY A 139 -13.79 -11.15 10.85
N GLU A 140 -13.42 -12.19 10.10
CA GLU A 140 -12.45 -12.08 9.02
C GLU A 140 -13.14 -11.88 7.67
N TYR A 141 -12.73 -10.82 6.97
CA TYR A 141 -13.23 -10.44 5.64
C TYR A 141 -12.12 -9.84 4.78
N LEU A 142 -12.34 -9.85 3.47
CA LEU A 142 -11.57 -9.03 2.54
C LEU A 142 -12.43 -7.85 2.11
N LEU A 143 -11.83 -6.68 2.03
CA LEU A 143 -12.47 -5.46 1.53
C LEU A 143 -11.79 -5.05 0.22
N ILE A 144 -12.60 -4.88 -0.84
CA ILE A 144 -12.12 -4.43 -2.13
C ILE A 144 -12.61 -3.00 -2.35
N GLY A 145 -11.69 -2.08 -2.64
CA GLY A 145 -12.03 -0.70 -2.96
C GLY A 145 -12.79 -0.60 -4.28
N ARG A 146 -13.91 0.15 -4.29
CA ARG A 146 -14.78 0.27 -5.48
C ARG A 146 -14.54 1.49 -6.33
N GLN A 147 -13.99 2.57 -5.78
CA GLN A 147 -13.94 3.88 -6.43
C GLN A 147 -12.60 4.57 -6.24
N GLY A 148 -12.26 5.48 -7.18
CA GLY A 148 -11.07 6.29 -7.15
C GLY A 148 -9.84 5.60 -7.75
N ALA A 149 -8.72 6.30 -7.71
CA ALA A 149 -7.44 5.84 -8.29
C ALA A 149 -6.92 4.52 -7.71
N LEU A 150 -7.34 4.17 -6.49
CA LEU A 150 -6.96 2.96 -5.76
C LEU A 150 -8.06 1.91 -5.76
N CYS A 151 -9.06 2.00 -6.68
CA CYS A 151 -10.06 0.96 -6.81
C CYS A 151 -9.40 -0.37 -7.21
N GLY A 152 -9.89 -1.46 -6.61
CA GLY A 152 -9.30 -2.80 -6.78
C GLY A 152 -8.26 -3.17 -5.71
N ASN A 153 -7.82 -2.24 -4.85
CA ASN A 153 -7.01 -2.58 -3.69
C ASN A 153 -7.79 -3.51 -2.75
N VAL A 154 -7.12 -4.50 -2.21
CA VAL A 154 -7.71 -5.51 -1.32
C VAL A 154 -7.07 -5.42 0.06
N HIS A 155 -7.90 -5.33 1.09
CA HIS A 155 -7.49 -5.30 2.50
C HIS A 155 -8.06 -6.52 3.23
N LYS A 156 -7.25 -7.17 4.06
CA LYS A 156 -7.70 -8.26 4.95
C LYS A 156 -7.97 -7.67 6.33
N ILE A 157 -9.20 -7.84 6.83
CA ILE A 157 -9.68 -7.29 8.10
C ILE A 157 -10.07 -8.44 9.02
N LYS A 158 -9.69 -8.33 10.29
CA LYS A 158 -9.97 -9.32 11.34
C LYS A 158 -10.37 -8.62 12.64
N GLU A 159 -11.52 -7.95 12.61
CA GLU A 159 -12.04 -7.19 13.76
C GLU A 159 -13.53 -6.87 13.57
N CYS A 160 -14.14 -6.16 14.53
CA CYS A 160 -15.42 -5.50 14.31
C CYS A 160 -15.18 -4.18 13.58
N PHE A 161 -15.90 -3.92 12.48
CA PHE A 161 -15.70 -2.73 11.65
C PHE A 161 -16.98 -2.28 10.95
N TRP A 162 -16.97 -1.05 10.48
CA TRP A 162 -17.99 -0.55 9.56
C TRP A 162 -17.43 -0.49 8.14
N ALA A 163 -18.04 -1.20 7.20
CA ALA A 163 -17.75 -1.05 5.77
C ALA A 163 -18.73 -0.08 5.13
N THR A 164 -18.20 0.97 4.48
CA THR A 164 -19.03 1.91 3.71
C THR A 164 -19.34 1.35 2.33
N GLU A 165 -20.27 1.99 1.61
CA GLU A 165 -20.67 1.63 0.24
C GLU A 165 -19.50 1.69 -0.78
N HIS A 166 -18.39 2.34 -0.43
CA HIS A 166 -17.19 2.41 -1.24
C HIS A 166 -16.28 1.17 -1.13
N ALA A 167 -16.63 0.23 -0.26
CA ALA A 167 -15.95 -1.05 -0.11
C ALA A 167 -16.88 -2.21 -0.52
N VAL A 168 -16.32 -3.21 -1.21
CA VAL A 168 -16.97 -4.51 -1.42
C VAL A 168 -16.49 -5.45 -0.32
N VAL A 169 -17.41 -5.85 0.55
CA VAL A 169 -17.16 -6.83 1.59
C VAL A 169 -17.22 -8.22 0.98
N THR A 170 -16.13 -8.95 1.13
CA THR A 170 -15.91 -10.26 0.50
C THR A 170 -15.59 -11.29 1.58
N LYS A 171 -16.31 -12.42 1.55
CA LYS A 171 -16.08 -13.57 2.44
C LYS A 171 -15.94 -14.84 1.61
N ASN A 172 -14.92 -15.65 1.89
CA ASN A 172 -14.72 -16.94 1.23
C ASN A 172 -15.87 -17.92 1.54
N VAL A 173 -16.10 -18.83 0.61
CA VAL A 173 -16.99 -19.98 0.84
C VAL A 173 -16.20 -21.16 1.40
N GLU A 174 -16.90 -22.21 1.83
CA GLU A 174 -16.29 -23.47 2.26
C GLU A 174 -15.41 -24.05 1.15
N GLY A 175 -14.23 -24.58 1.50
CA GLY A 175 -13.25 -25.09 0.54
C GLY A 175 -12.37 -24.04 -0.13
N VAL A 176 -12.47 -22.77 0.27
CA VAL A 176 -11.60 -21.69 -0.18
C VAL A 176 -10.87 -21.08 1.02
N GLU A 177 -9.55 -21.05 0.96
CA GLU A 177 -8.72 -20.44 2.00
C GLU A 177 -8.70 -18.91 1.84
N LEU A 178 -8.95 -18.16 2.93
CA LEU A 178 -9.13 -16.70 2.88
C LEU A 178 -7.85 -15.96 2.51
N SER A 179 -6.69 -16.40 3.00
CA SER A 179 -5.41 -15.77 2.68
C SER A 179 -5.00 -16.05 1.24
N PHE A 180 -5.29 -17.24 0.71
CA PHE A 180 -5.13 -17.53 -0.71
C PHE A 180 -6.00 -16.60 -1.56
N LEU A 181 -7.28 -16.45 -1.21
CA LEU A 181 -8.20 -15.54 -1.91
C LEU A 181 -7.70 -14.09 -1.84
N TYR A 182 -7.14 -13.65 -0.72
CA TYR A 182 -6.50 -12.33 -0.58
C TYR A 182 -5.37 -12.13 -1.60
N TYR A 183 -4.44 -13.08 -1.68
CA TYR A 183 -3.33 -13.01 -2.64
C TYR A 183 -3.79 -13.13 -4.09
N LEU A 184 -4.75 -14.00 -4.36
CA LEU A 184 -5.35 -14.15 -5.67
C LEU A 184 -5.97 -12.83 -6.17
N LEU A 185 -6.79 -12.18 -5.36
CA LEU A 185 -7.42 -10.90 -5.71
C LEU A 185 -6.39 -9.79 -5.91
N ASN A 186 -5.31 -9.75 -5.12
CA ASN A 186 -4.20 -8.81 -5.32
C ASN A 186 -3.43 -9.10 -6.61
N GLY A 187 -3.14 -10.37 -6.90
CA GLY A 187 -2.43 -10.80 -8.11
C GLY A 187 -3.18 -10.51 -9.41
N MET A 188 -4.52 -10.48 -9.36
CA MET A 188 -5.39 -10.19 -10.51
C MET A 188 -5.32 -8.77 -11.02
N ASN A 189 -4.82 -7.81 -10.22
CA ASN A 189 -4.88 -6.38 -10.55
C ASN A 189 -6.29 -5.95 -10.96
N LEU A 190 -7.22 -5.96 -10.00
CA LEU A 190 -8.65 -5.72 -10.24
C LEU A 190 -8.94 -4.35 -10.86
N ASN A 191 -8.04 -3.38 -10.74
CA ASN A 191 -8.18 -2.04 -11.33
C ASN A 191 -8.37 -2.10 -12.87
N ARG A 192 -7.80 -3.10 -13.55
CA ARG A 192 -7.97 -3.31 -15.00
C ARG A 192 -9.43 -3.52 -15.44
N TYR A 193 -10.29 -3.94 -14.52
CA TYR A 193 -11.71 -4.17 -14.77
C TYR A 193 -12.59 -2.99 -14.39
N ALA A 194 -11.97 -1.90 -13.91
CA ALA A 194 -12.70 -0.68 -13.56
C ALA A 194 -13.31 -0.03 -14.80
N SER A 195 -14.54 0.43 -14.68
CA SER A 195 -15.21 1.20 -15.72
C SER A 195 -14.65 2.64 -15.75
N ASN A 196 -14.21 3.09 -16.92
CA ASN A 196 -13.76 4.46 -17.16
C ASN A 196 -14.89 5.36 -17.68
N SER A 197 -16.15 4.91 -17.63
CA SER A 197 -17.31 5.63 -18.16
C SER A 197 -17.80 6.79 -17.28
N ALA A 198 -17.24 6.97 -16.10
CA ALA A 198 -17.55 8.04 -15.16
C ALA A 198 -16.31 8.89 -14.86
N ALA A 199 -16.50 10.06 -14.25
CA ALA A 199 -15.40 10.94 -13.81
C ALA A 199 -14.39 10.29 -12.85
N GLN A 200 -14.74 9.13 -12.28
CA GLN A 200 -13.86 8.32 -11.44
C GLN A 200 -13.96 6.84 -11.84
N PRO A 201 -12.82 6.11 -11.93
CA PRO A 201 -12.83 4.67 -12.12
C PRO A 201 -13.66 3.98 -11.05
N GLY A 202 -14.43 2.96 -11.46
CA GLY A 202 -15.30 2.24 -10.52
C GLY A 202 -15.44 0.76 -10.85
N LEU A 203 -15.46 -0.07 -9.80
CA LEU A 203 -15.69 -1.51 -9.86
C LEU A 203 -17.09 -1.85 -9.32
N SER A 204 -17.90 -2.53 -10.13
CA SER A 204 -19.17 -3.08 -9.66
C SER A 204 -18.96 -4.47 -9.03
N VAL A 205 -19.76 -4.80 -8.03
CA VAL A 205 -19.78 -6.15 -7.45
C VAL A 205 -20.00 -7.20 -8.54
N ASN A 206 -20.96 -6.95 -9.45
CA ASN A 206 -21.27 -7.86 -10.54
C ASN A 206 -20.08 -8.07 -11.51
N THR A 207 -19.32 -7.02 -11.80
CA THR A 207 -18.09 -7.13 -12.60
C THR A 207 -17.10 -8.07 -11.93
N ILE A 208 -16.80 -7.85 -10.64
CA ILE A 208 -15.83 -8.66 -9.89
C ILE A 208 -16.29 -10.11 -9.81
N GLN A 209 -17.53 -10.36 -9.46
CA GLN A 209 -18.10 -11.71 -9.28
C GLN A 209 -18.01 -12.60 -10.54
N ASN A 210 -18.03 -12.00 -11.73
CA ASN A 210 -17.98 -12.74 -12.98
C ASN A 210 -16.56 -12.93 -13.55
N ILE A 211 -15.53 -12.38 -12.89
CA ILE A 211 -14.15 -12.62 -13.33
C ILE A 211 -13.80 -14.10 -13.12
N LYS A 212 -13.27 -14.71 -14.18
CA LYS A 212 -12.75 -16.08 -14.12
C LYS A 212 -11.35 -16.09 -13.53
N THR A 213 -11.08 -17.10 -12.70
CA THR A 213 -9.80 -17.28 -12.03
C THR A 213 -9.48 -18.75 -11.85
N VAL A 214 -8.23 -19.03 -11.46
CA VAL A 214 -7.78 -20.38 -11.08
C VAL A 214 -8.43 -20.85 -9.79
N PHE A 215 -8.55 -22.15 -9.65
CA PHE A 215 -9.04 -22.82 -8.45
C PHE A 215 -8.18 -24.06 -8.15
N PRO A 216 -7.11 -23.92 -7.35
CA PRO A 216 -6.29 -25.03 -6.89
C PRO A 216 -7.01 -25.87 -5.82
N PRO A 217 -6.58 -27.13 -5.56
CA PRO A 217 -6.98 -27.91 -4.39
C PRO A 217 -6.71 -27.14 -3.09
N ILE A 218 -7.49 -27.41 -2.04
CA ILE A 218 -7.41 -26.66 -0.77
C ILE A 218 -6.03 -26.79 -0.11
N GLU A 219 -5.37 -27.91 -0.23
CA GLU A 219 -4.03 -28.15 0.29
C GLU A 219 -3.02 -27.21 -0.37
N GLU A 220 -3.08 -27.05 -1.68
CA GLU A 220 -2.22 -26.12 -2.41
C GLU A 220 -2.56 -24.64 -2.12
N GLN A 221 -3.83 -24.32 -1.90
CA GLN A 221 -4.22 -22.97 -1.46
C GLN A 221 -3.55 -22.61 -0.12
N ILE A 222 -3.52 -23.55 0.83
CA ILE A 222 -2.89 -23.38 2.15
C ILE A 222 -1.36 -23.25 2.00
N GLU A 223 -0.73 -24.11 1.19
CA GLU A 223 0.71 -24.04 0.93
C GLU A 223 1.11 -22.71 0.29
N ILE A 224 0.40 -22.27 -0.74
CA ILE A 224 0.64 -21.01 -1.43
C ILE A 224 0.46 -19.83 -0.47
N SER A 225 -0.62 -19.81 0.30
CA SER A 225 -0.87 -18.71 1.24
C SER A 225 0.15 -18.64 2.36
N THR A 226 0.59 -19.80 2.87
CA THR A 226 1.66 -19.87 3.90
C THR A 226 2.97 -19.33 3.33
N TYR A 227 3.40 -19.80 2.19
CA TYR A 227 4.60 -19.31 1.51
C TYR A 227 4.54 -17.79 1.26
N LEU A 228 3.40 -17.30 0.74
CA LEU A 228 3.23 -15.88 0.45
C LEU A 228 3.16 -15.01 1.72
N ASN A 229 2.59 -15.50 2.81
CA ASN A 229 2.61 -14.79 4.08
C ASN A 229 4.05 -14.56 4.55
N ASP A 230 4.90 -15.60 4.53
CA ASP A 230 6.28 -15.52 5.00
C ASP A 230 7.14 -14.60 4.12
N ILE A 231 7.10 -14.81 2.81
CA ILE A 231 7.94 -14.04 1.87
C ILE A 231 7.49 -12.57 1.77
N CYS A 232 6.17 -12.31 1.72
CA CYS A 232 5.65 -10.95 1.68
C CYS A 232 5.94 -10.19 2.97
N HIS A 233 5.80 -10.83 4.14
CA HIS A 233 6.17 -10.23 5.41
C HIS A 233 7.66 -9.84 5.45
N SER A 234 8.53 -10.71 4.96
CA SER A 234 9.97 -10.43 4.88
C SER A 234 10.27 -9.24 3.96
N ILE A 235 9.63 -9.19 2.78
CA ILE A 235 9.79 -8.06 1.84
C ILE A 235 9.23 -6.77 2.43
N ASP A 236 8.05 -6.81 3.04
CA ASP A 236 7.40 -5.64 3.64
C ASP A 236 8.28 -5.08 4.78
N SER A 237 8.88 -5.94 5.62
CA SER A 237 9.85 -5.53 6.66
C SER A 237 11.11 -4.86 6.09
N ILE A 238 11.64 -5.35 4.96
CA ILE A 238 12.77 -4.69 4.27
C ILE A 238 12.36 -3.31 3.76
N ILE A 239 11.16 -3.18 3.20
CA ILE A 239 10.65 -1.89 2.71
C ILE A 239 10.48 -0.89 3.87
N GLU A 240 9.91 -1.32 4.99
CA GLU A 240 9.74 -0.49 6.19
C GLU A 240 11.08 -0.01 6.75
N ASN A 241 12.07 -0.90 6.86
CA ASN A 241 13.42 -0.54 7.31
C ASN A 241 14.08 0.50 6.38
N LYS A 242 13.92 0.35 5.06
CA LYS A 242 14.44 1.34 4.09
C LYS A 242 13.71 2.68 4.18
N GLN A 243 12.40 2.69 4.44
CA GLN A 243 11.64 3.92 4.65
C GLN A 243 12.08 4.65 5.92
N SER A 244 12.31 3.89 7.00
CA SER A 244 12.87 4.45 8.25
C SER A 244 14.26 5.06 8.02
N LEU A 245 15.14 4.36 7.30
CA LEU A 245 16.45 4.86 6.94
C LEU A 245 16.38 6.18 6.14
N ILE A 246 15.47 6.29 5.18
CA ILE A 246 15.25 7.53 4.42
C ILE A 246 14.87 8.67 5.36
N PHE A 247 13.91 8.43 6.26
CA PHE A 247 13.48 9.43 7.23
C PHE A 247 14.61 9.89 8.16
N GLU A 248 15.42 8.95 8.64
CA GLU A 248 16.59 9.25 9.49
C GLU A 248 17.65 10.06 8.73
N LEU A 249 17.95 9.71 7.48
CA LEU A 249 18.90 10.44 6.64
C LEU A 249 18.41 11.86 6.31
N GLU A 250 17.12 12.05 6.03
CA GLU A 250 16.54 13.38 5.82
C GLU A 250 16.63 14.24 7.08
N SER A 251 16.40 13.65 8.25
CA SER A 251 16.53 14.32 9.54
C SER A 251 17.97 14.66 9.85
N TYR A 252 18.91 13.73 9.61
CA TYR A 252 20.34 13.94 9.76
C TYR A 252 20.85 15.07 8.85
N LYS A 253 20.43 15.09 7.58
CA LYS A 253 20.78 16.16 6.63
C LYS A 253 20.38 17.53 7.14
N LYS A 254 19.15 17.66 7.67
CA LYS A 254 18.66 18.92 8.28
C LYS A 254 19.51 19.34 9.47
N SER A 255 19.84 18.41 10.36
CA SER A 255 20.69 18.67 11.54
C SER A 255 22.11 19.05 11.13
N LEU A 256 22.70 18.34 10.17
CA LEU A 256 24.03 18.61 9.63
C LEU A 256 24.15 20.05 9.09
N ILE A 257 23.19 20.45 8.25
CA ILE A 257 23.14 21.82 7.71
C ILE A 257 23.03 22.83 8.84
N PHE A 258 22.08 22.63 9.76
CA PHE A 258 21.86 23.55 10.88
C PHE A 258 23.10 23.68 11.77
N GLU A 259 23.71 22.59 12.19
CA GLU A 259 24.88 22.60 13.07
C GLU A 259 26.08 23.25 12.41
N THR A 260 26.29 22.98 11.11
CA THR A 260 27.43 23.52 10.36
C THR A 260 27.28 25.02 10.14
N VAL A 261 26.10 25.50 9.66
CA VAL A 261 25.91 26.93 9.39
C VAL A 261 25.82 27.78 10.65
N THR A 262 25.45 27.18 11.79
CA THR A 262 25.41 27.89 13.09
C THR A 262 26.73 27.82 13.88
N GLY A 263 27.76 27.16 13.35
CA GLY A 263 29.06 26.98 14.00
C GLY A 263 29.06 25.99 15.16
N LYS A 264 27.99 25.23 15.35
CA LYS A 264 27.94 24.19 16.40
C LYS A 264 28.82 22.98 15.99
N ARG A 265 28.95 22.76 14.69
CA ARG A 265 29.85 21.76 14.12
C ARG A 265 31.00 22.46 13.40
N LYS A 266 32.23 22.15 13.81
CA LYS A 266 33.44 22.65 13.12
C LYS A 266 33.65 21.83 11.85
N VAL A 267 33.89 22.53 10.75
CA VAL A 267 34.36 21.95 9.49
C VAL A 267 35.86 22.24 9.44
N VAL A 268 36.65 21.20 9.55
CA VAL A 268 38.14 21.32 9.49
C VAL A 268 38.59 20.85 8.11
#